data_8f8fbdc5c724ee834ab8c10694a44e5f
#
_entry.id   8f8fbdc5c724ee834ab8c10694a44e5f
#
_cell.length_a   1.000
_cell.length_b   1.000
_cell.length_c   1.000
_cell.angle_alpha   90.00
_cell.angle_beta   90.00
_cell.angle_gamma   90.00
#
_symmetry.space_group_name_H-M   'P 1'
#
loop_
_entity.id
_entity.type
_entity.pdbx_description
1 polymer ?
#
loop_
_entity_poly.entity_id
_entity_poly.type
_entity_poly.pdbx_seq_one_letter_code
_entity_poly.pdbx_strand_id
1 'polypeptide(L)'
;AKKWARAMERKLDMGDFSDYSEASKLTLGDLLERYIEEGKHSTKKDKKNIAYRVGNLRKDIIADTNLLRLSTKHIAEFRDRSLRHWSPTTFNKHKSLISIIIDVAINDWGIYLPHNPCKLIKREKEPKPRNRILVNGEYERLIEACSLSKNKYLKSMVQFSIETALRQGELLKIRYELINFDKRTLFIPETKNGEARAIPL
;
A
#
# COMPACT_ATOMS: atom_id res chain seq x y z
N ALA A 1 -39.07 16.73 -23.63
CA ALA A 1 -39.23 17.00 -22.19
C ALA A 1 -40.15 15.96 -21.54
N LYS A 2 -41.43 15.80 -21.94
CA LYS A 2 -42.41 14.89 -21.31
C LYS A 2 -42.01 13.39 -21.31
N LYS A 3 -41.41 12.88 -22.42
CA LYS A 3 -40.93 11.48 -22.47
C LYS A 3 -39.79 11.20 -21.50
N TRP A 4 -38.89 12.16 -21.32
CA TRP A 4 -37.76 12.05 -20.38
C TRP A 4 -38.27 12.09 -18.92
N ALA A 5 -39.18 13.02 -18.62
CA ALA A 5 -39.78 13.10 -17.25
C ALA A 5 -40.45 11.79 -16.84
N ARG A 6 -41.32 11.22 -17.74
CA ARG A 6 -41.98 9.92 -17.48
C ARG A 6 -40.98 8.74 -17.36
N ALA A 7 -39.85 8.77 -18.06
CA ALA A 7 -38.81 7.76 -17.90
C ALA A 7 -38.09 7.88 -16.58
N MET A 8 -37.90 9.11 -16.10
CA MET A 8 -37.28 9.38 -14.79
C MET A 8 -38.23 9.04 -13.63
N GLU A 9 -39.51 9.40 -13.75
CA GLU A 9 -40.58 9.00 -12.80
C GLU A 9 -40.66 7.49 -12.66
N ARG A 10 -40.65 6.73 -13.76
CA ARG A 10 -40.63 5.26 -13.70
C ARG A 10 -39.39 4.70 -13.01
N LYS A 11 -38.22 5.31 -13.19
CA LYS A 11 -37.00 4.90 -12.48
C LYS A 11 -37.10 5.17 -10.98
N LEU A 12 -37.69 6.32 -10.60
CA LEU A 12 -37.97 6.65 -9.21
C LEU A 12 -38.95 5.63 -8.59
N ASP A 13 -40.04 5.33 -9.28
CA ASP A 13 -41.07 4.37 -8.81
C ASP A 13 -40.52 2.94 -8.68
N MET A 14 -39.58 2.55 -9.52
CA MET A 14 -38.88 1.26 -9.46
C MET A 14 -37.72 1.22 -8.43
N GLY A 15 -37.44 2.32 -7.72
CA GLY A 15 -36.32 2.41 -6.79
C GLY A 15 -34.94 2.41 -7.48
N ASP A 16 -34.90 2.57 -8.82
CA ASP A 16 -33.68 2.57 -9.66
C ASP A 16 -33.13 3.99 -9.85
N PHE A 17 -33.38 4.87 -8.87
CA PHE A 17 -32.86 6.23 -8.88
C PHE A 17 -31.46 6.27 -8.29
N SER A 18 -30.49 6.52 -9.13
CA SER A 18 -29.11 6.71 -8.73
C SER A 18 -28.81 8.18 -8.54
N ASP A 19 -28.56 8.61 -7.31
CA ASP A 19 -28.20 10.00 -7.02
C ASP A 19 -26.73 10.26 -7.31
N TYR A 20 -26.48 10.93 -8.43
CA TYR A 20 -25.13 11.37 -8.84
C TYR A 20 -24.75 12.75 -8.30
N SER A 21 -25.60 13.40 -7.50
CA SER A 21 -25.42 14.80 -7.10
C SER A 21 -24.14 15.00 -6.31
N GLU A 22 -23.81 14.11 -5.40
CA GLU A 22 -22.58 14.16 -4.61
C GLU A 22 -21.37 13.86 -5.48
N ALA A 23 -21.40 12.75 -6.23
CA ALA A 23 -20.30 12.38 -7.12
C ALA A 23 -19.98 13.43 -8.19
N SER A 24 -20.98 14.23 -8.60
CA SER A 24 -20.80 15.30 -9.59
C SER A 24 -19.98 16.48 -9.06
N LYS A 25 -19.91 16.67 -7.76
CA LYS A 25 -19.21 17.78 -7.09
C LYS A 25 -17.81 17.39 -6.64
N LEU A 26 -17.54 16.10 -6.47
CA LEU A 26 -16.30 15.59 -5.90
C LEU A 26 -15.29 15.20 -6.97
N THR A 27 -14.02 15.37 -6.61
CA THR A 27 -12.87 14.87 -7.37
C THR A 27 -12.26 13.64 -6.71
N LEU A 28 -11.35 12.97 -7.40
CA LEU A 28 -10.56 11.90 -6.77
C LEU A 28 -9.72 12.46 -5.61
N GLY A 29 -9.23 13.68 -5.70
CA GLY A 29 -8.48 14.36 -4.64
C GLY A 29 -9.28 14.50 -3.35
N ASP A 30 -10.56 14.85 -3.44
CA ASP A 30 -11.45 14.97 -2.28
C ASP A 30 -11.62 13.61 -1.58
N LEU A 31 -11.74 12.50 -2.32
CA LEU A 31 -11.79 11.17 -1.72
C LEU A 31 -10.48 10.79 -1.04
N LEU A 32 -9.34 11.13 -1.65
CA LEU A 32 -8.02 10.88 -1.07
C LEU A 32 -7.83 11.61 0.26
N GLU A 33 -8.28 12.85 0.37
CA GLU A 33 -8.24 13.64 1.61
C GLU A 33 -9.15 13.03 2.68
N ARG A 34 -10.43 12.83 2.36
CA ARG A 34 -11.40 12.24 3.27
C ARG A 34 -10.92 10.89 3.82
N TYR A 35 -10.31 10.06 2.98
CA TYR A 35 -9.78 8.76 3.41
C TYR A 35 -8.68 8.88 4.48
N ILE A 36 -7.82 9.90 4.38
CA ILE A 36 -6.77 10.18 5.38
C ILE A 36 -7.38 10.75 6.65
N GLU A 37 -8.30 11.70 6.54
CA GLU A 37 -8.95 12.38 7.68
C GLU A 37 -9.74 11.39 8.54
N GLU A 38 -10.54 10.53 7.93
CA GLU A 38 -11.31 9.50 8.64
C GLU A 38 -10.45 8.39 9.24
N GLY A 39 -9.17 8.32 8.88
CA GLY A 39 -8.24 7.34 9.45
C GLY A 39 -8.59 5.88 9.12
N LYS A 40 -9.27 5.61 8.01
CA LYS A 40 -9.72 4.26 7.57
C LYS A 40 -8.59 3.28 7.21
N HIS A 41 -7.39 3.48 7.74
CA HIS A 41 -6.25 2.59 7.58
C HIS A 41 -6.03 1.81 8.87
N SER A 42 -5.78 0.53 8.73
CA SER A 42 -5.85 -0.47 9.80
C SER A 42 -4.79 -0.33 10.92
N THR A 43 -3.64 0.32 10.66
CA THR A 43 -2.56 0.44 11.64
C THR A 43 -1.83 1.78 11.59
N LYS A 44 -1.23 2.20 12.73
CA LYS A 44 -0.37 3.41 12.79
C LYS A 44 0.81 3.36 11.81
N LYS A 45 1.32 2.16 11.50
CA LYS A 45 2.44 1.96 10.58
C LYS A 45 2.02 2.16 9.13
N ASP A 46 0.83 1.70 8.78
CA ASP A 46 0.27 1.88 7.44
C ASP A 46 -0.11 3.34 7.19
N LYS A 47 -0.49 4.08 8.24
CA LYS A 47 -0.84 5.50 8.17
C LYS A 47 0.22 6.34 7.43
N LYS A 48 1.49 6.22 7.81
CA LYS A 48 2.59 6.98 7.18
C LYS A 48 2.76 6.61 5.71
N ASN A 49 2.69 5.31 5.39
CA ASN A 49 2.83 4.82 4.01
C ASN A 49 1.66 5.24 3.12
N ILE A 50 0.45 5.22 3.66
CA ILE A 50 -0.76 5.65 2.95
C ILE A 50 -0.73 7.16 2.74
N ALA A 51 -0.42 7.95 3.76
CA ALA A 51 -0.27 9.40 3.65
C ALA A 51 0.78 9.79 2.59
N TYR A 52 1.93 9.11 2.57
CA TYR A 52 2.96 9.31 1.54
C TYR A 52 2.42 9.03 0.13
N ARG A 53 1.69 7.92 -0.06
CA ARG A 53 1.11 7.56 -1.36
C ARG A 53 0.01 8.53 -1.77
N VAL A 54 -0.85 8.94 -0.85
CA VAL A 54 -1.87 9.95 -1.10
C VAL A 54 -1.23 11.27 -1.50
N GLY A 55 -0.17 11.70 -0.80
CA GLY A 55 0.60 12.88 -1.16
C GLY A 55 1.20 12.84 -2.57
N ASN A 56 1.62 11.65 -3.03
CA ASN A 56 2.08 11.48 -4.41
C ASN A 56 0.94 11.52 -5.42
N LEU A 57 -0.20 10.89 -5.11
CA LEU A 57 -1.39 10.90 -5.97
C LEU A 57 -1.96 12.30 -6.14
N ARG A 58 -1.96 13.12 -5.08
CA ARG A 58 -2.44 14.50 -5.13
C ARG A 58 -1.59 15.44 -5.99
N LYS A 59 -0.35 15.07 -6.29
CA LYS A 59 0.53 15.82 -7.19
C LYS A 59 0.30 15.49 -8.67
N ASP A 60 -0.44 14.43 -8.96
CA ASP A 60 -0.78 14.05 -10.33
C ASP A 60 -2.16 14.60 -10.69
N ILE A 61 -2.29 15.02 -11.95
CA ILE A 61 -3.54 15.58 -12.51
C ILE A 61 -4.76 14.65 -12.37
N ILE A 62 -4.55 13.36 -12.09
CA ILE A 62 -5.65 12.43 -11.84
C ILE A 62 -6.45 12.82 -10.60
N ALA A 63 -5.83 13.49 -9.60
CA ALA A 63 -6.50 13.95 -8.40
C ALA A 63 -7.60 14.98 -8.71
N ASP A 64 -7.41 15.81 -9.73
CA ASP A 64 -8.36 16.85 -10.14
C ASP A 64 -9.52 16.30 -10.98
N THR A 65 -9.50 14.99 -11.28
CA THR A 65 -10.52 14.36 -12.09
C THR A 65 -11.81 14.21 -11.30
N ASN A 66 -12.90 14.79 -11.83
CA ASN A 66 -14.24 14.61 -11.26
C ASN A 66 -14.66 13.13 -11.27
N LEU A 67 -15.31 12.67 -10.20
CA LEU A 67 -15.63 11.25 -10.00
C LEU A 67 -16.51 10.66 -11.10
N LEU A 68 -17.49 11.40 -11.60
CA LEU A 68 -18.37 10.93 -12.69
C LEU A 68 -17.63 10.82 -14.02
N ARG A 69 -16.53 11.57 -14.19
CA ARG A 69 -15.69 11.53 -15.39
C ARG A 69 -14.55 10.55 -15.27
N LEU A 70 -14.26 10.08 -14.06
CA LEU A 70 -13.16 9.17 -13.78
C LEU A 70 -13.42 7.82 -14.48
N SER A 71 -12.61 7.52 -15.47
CA SER A 71 -12.75 6.36 -16.34
C SER A 71 -11.44 5.54 -16.39
N THR A 72 -11.52 4.36 -16.99
CA THR A 72 -10.34 3.52 -17.29
C THR A 72 -9.28 4.27 -18.09
N LYS A 73 -9.67 5.20 -18.97
CA LYS A 73 -8.74 6.05 -19.72
C LYS A 73 -7.87 6.87 -18.78
N HIS A 74 -8.45 7.55 -17.80
CA HIS A 74 -7.69 8.35 -16.82
C HIS A 74 -6.72 7.51 -16.00
N ILE A 75 -7.13 6.29 -15.61
CA ILE A 75 -6.25 5.37 -14.90
C ILE A 75 -5.11 4.87 -15.81
N ALA A 76 -5.37 4.64 -17.10
CA ALA A 76 -4.34 4.25 -18.06
C ALA A 76 -3.35 5.39 -18.31
N GLU A 77 -3.82 6.61 -18.49
CA GLU A 77 -2.97 7.80 -18.62
C GLU A 77 -2.12 8.04 -17.37
N PHE A 78 -2.69 7.85 -16.17
CA PHE A 78 -1.95 7.89 -14.90
C PHE A 78 -0.86 6.81 -14.87
N ARG A 79 -1.17 5.58 -15.33
CA ARG A 79 -0.18 4.52 -15.46
C ARG A 79 0.98 4.95 -16.33
N ASP A 80 0.70 5.44 -17.52
CA ASP A 80 1.71 5.77 -18.53
C ASP A 80 2.61 6.92 -18.06
N ARG A 81 2.06 7.91 -17.33
CA ARG A 81 2.85 8.95 -16.67
C ARG A 81 3.70 8.39 -15.53
N SER A 82 3.10 7.58 -14.68
CA SER A 82 3.75 7.03 -13.48
C SER A 82 4.91 6.12 -13.82
N LEU A 83 4.79 5.27 -14.84
CA LEU A 83 5.82 4.31 -15.24
C LEU A 83 7.09 4.97 -15.81
N ARG A 84 7.04 6.26 -16.13
CA ARG A 84 8.26 7.03 -16.49
C ARG A 84 9.19 7.26 -15.29
N HIS A 85 8.67 7.22 -14.06
CA HIS A 85 9.39 7.54 -12.83
C HIS A 85 9.30 6.46 -11.77
N TRP A 86 8.28 5.58 -11.84
CA TRP A 86 8.03 4.54 -10.84
C TRP A 86 8.21 3.14 -11.44
N SER A 87 8.62 2.22 -10.58
CA SER A 87 8.59 0.79 -10.92
C SER A 87 7.14 0.30 -11.06
N PRO A 88 6.91 -0.78 -11.84
CA PRO A 88 5.60 -1.45 -11.91
C PRO A 88 5.00 -1.78 -10.55
N THR A 89 5.81 -2.24 -9.60
CA THR A 89 5.39 -2.53 -8.23
C THR A 89 4.88 -1.27 -7.51
N THR A 90 5.55 -0.13 -7.70
CA THR A 90 5.14 1.15 -7.10
C THR A 90 3.83 1.63 -7.69
N PHE A 91 3.69 1.62 -9.02
CA PHE A 91 2.43 1.94 -9.70
C PHE A 91 1.29 1.05 -9.20
N ASN A 92 1.48 -0.28 -9.18
CA ASN A 92 0.46 -1.23 -8.72
C ASN A 92 -0.04 -0.90 -7.30
N LYS A 93 0.86 -0.47 -6.40
CA LYS A 93 0.50 -0.08 -5.03
C LYS A 93 -0.35 1.19 -5.01
N HIS A 94 -0.04 2.20 -5.84
CA HIS A 94 -0.83 3.43 -5.94
C HIS A 94 -2.19 3.17 -6.59
N LYS A 95 -2.23 2.40 -7.69
CA LYS A 95 -3.48 1.97 -8.32
C LYS A 95 -4.39 1.20 -7.36
N SER A 96 -3.81 0.29 -6.56
CA SER A 96 -4.57 -0.47 -5.56
C SER A 96 -5.14 0.45 -4.47
N LEU A 97 -4.40 1.49 -4.07
CA LEU A 97 -4.90 2.47 -3.10
C LEU A 97 -6.07 3.27 -3.68
N ILE A 98 -5.98 3.76 -4.92
CA ILE A 98 -7.10 4.43 -5.60
C ILE A 98 -8.32 3.51 -5.63
N SER A 99 -8.11 2.23 -6.00
CA SER A 99 -9.21 1.25 -6.07
C SER A 99 -9.90 1.05 -4.72
N ILE A 100 -9.12 0.92 -3.64
CA ILE A 100 -9.67 0.77 -2.28
C ILE A 100 -10.46 2.00 -1.89
N ILE A 101 -9.95 3.20 -2.15
CA ILE A 101 -10.61 4.45 -1.77
C ILE A 101 -11.93 4.64 -2.55
N ILE A 102 -11.97 4.28 -3.83
CA ILE A 102 -13.21 4.30 -4.62
C ILE A 102 -14.20 3.25 -4.07
N ASP A 103 -13.75 2.05 -3.71
CA ASP A 103 -14.63 1.04 -3.12
C ASP A 103 -15.16 1.50 -1.75
N VAL A 104 -14.37 2.18 -0.93
CA VAL A 104 -14.83 2.82 0.33
C VAL A 104 -15.85 3.93 0.05
N ALA A 105 -15.61 4.74 -0.98
CA ALA A 105 -16.55 5.79 -1.36
C ALA A 105 -17.92 5.22 -1.75
N ILE A 106 -17.93 4.12 -2.48
CA ILE A 106 -19.17 3.44 -2.89
C ILE A 106 -19.86 2.75 -1.70
N ASN A 107 -19.11 1.95 -0.94
CA ASN A 107 -19.68 1.02 0.03
C ASN A 107 -19.91 1.65 1.40
N ASP A 108 -19.01 2.54 1.86
CA ASP A 108 -19.04 3.09 3.20
C ASP A 108 -19.60 4.51 3.22
N TRP A 109 -19.29 5.33 2.19
CA TRP A 109 -19.76 6.72 2.14
C TRP A 109 -21.06 6.88 1.34
N GLY A 110 -21.53 5.82 0.68
CA GLY A 110 -22.76 5.85 -0.10
C GLY A 110 -22.70 6.72 -1.36
N ILE A 111 -21.49 7.10 -1.79
CA ILE A 111 -21.33 7.91 -3.01
C ILE A 111 -21.62 7.02 -4.21
N TYR A 112 -22.67 7.34 -4.94
CA TYR A 112 -23.06 6.53 -6.08
C TYR A 112 -22.10 6.72 -7.27
N LEU A 113 -21.40 5.64 -7.62
CA LEU A 113 -20.57 5.53 -8.82
C LEU A 113 -20.95 4.26 -9.58
N PRO A 114 -21.04 4.28 -10.92
CA PRO A 114 -21.48 3.11 -11.70
C PRO A 114 -20.56 1.90 -11.54
N HIS A 115 -19.28 2.14 -11.40
CA HIS A 115 -18.25 1.11 -11.21
C HIS A 115 -16.92 1.73 -10.78
N ASN A 116 -16.04 0.89 -10.27
CA ASN A 116 -14.66 1.28 -9.97
C ASN A 116 -13.76 1.07 -11.21
N PRO A 117 -13.28 2.14 -11.88
CA PRO A 117 -12.51 2.03 -13.11
C PRO A 117 -11.15 1.35 -12.94
N CYS A 118 -10.59 1.33 -11.71
CA CYS A 118 -9.34 0.65 -11.43
C CYS A 118 -9.41 -0.87 -11.60
N LYS A 119 -10.60 -1.47 -11.43
CA LYS A 119 -10.79 -2.93 -11.53
C LYS A 119 -10.63 -3.44 -12.96
N LEU A 120 -10.89 -2.60 -13.95
CA LEU A 120 -10.79 -2.95 -15.36
C LEU A 120 -9.34 -2.85 -15.90
N ILE A 121 -8.44 -2.19 -15.19
CA ILE A 121 -7.03 -2.08 -15.57
C ILE A 121 -6.24 -3.22 -14.95
N LYS A 122 -5.57 -4.01 -15.77
CA LYS A 122 -4.68 -5.09 -15.31
C LYS A 122 -3.54 -4.52 -14.47
N ARG A 123 -2.99 -5.34 -13.58
CA ARG A 123 -1.76 -5.01 -12.87
C ARG A 123 -0.58 -5.07 -13.84
N GLU A 124 0.36 -4.16 -13.66
CA GLU A 124 1.63 -4.23 -14.38
C GLU A 124 2.45 -5.42 -13.89
N LYS A 125 3.18 -6.03 -14.82
CA LYS A 125 4.06 -7.16 -14.50
C LYS A 125 5.20 -6.70 -13.59
N GLU A 126 5.23 -7.23 -12.40
CA GLU A 126 6.28 -6.93 -11.43
C GLU A 126 7.56 -7.71 -11.76
N PRO A 127 8.74 -7.14 -11.50
CA PRO A 127 10.00 -7.86 -11.67
C PRO A 127 10.05 -9.07 -10.75
N LYS A 128 10.77 -10.10 -11.17
CA LYS A 128 11.01 -11.27 -10.32
C LYS A 128 11.71 -10.86 -9.02
N PRO A 129 11.42 -11.54 -7.90
CA PRO A 129 12.16 -11.35 -6.65
C PRO A 129 13.66 -11.47 -6.86
N ARG A 130 14.43 -10.72 -6.11
CA ARG A 130 15.89 -10.88 -6.12
C ARG A 130 16.26 -12.19 -5.45
N ASN A 131 17.00 -13.03 -6.17
CA ASN A 131 17.52 -14.32 -5.67
C ASN A 131 19.01 -14.25 -5.36
N ARG A 132 19.55 -13.04 -5.19
CA ARG A 132 20.96 -12.86 -4.87
C ARG A 132 21.22 -13.24 -3.43
N ILE A 133 22.16 -14.16 -3.25
CA ILE A 133 22.76 -14.54 -1.96
C ILE A 133 24.22 -14.10 -1.95
N LEU A 134 24.81 -14.07 -0.77
CA LEU A 134 26.25 -13.80 -0.64
C LEU A 134 27.03 -14.94 -1.31
N VAL A 135 28.01 -14.58 -2.14
CA VAL A 135 28.95 -15.54 -2.76
C VAL A 135 30.26 -15.58 -1.96
N ASN A 136 31.13 -16.53 -2.28
CA ASN A 136 32.40 -16.74 -1.58
C ASN A 136 33.19 -15.44 -1.42
N GLY A 137 33.65 -15.17 -0.20
CA GLY A 137 34.41 -13.97 0.16
C GLY A 137 33.60 -12.69 0.33
N GLU A 138 32.30 -12.67 0.03
CA GLU A 138 31.46 -11.48 0.23
C GLU A 138 31.07 -11.29 1.70
N TYR A 139 30.85 -12.39 2.42
CA TYR A 139 30.56 -12.34 3.85
C TYR A 139 31.72 -11.69 4.61
N GLU A 140 32.94 -12.14 4.39
CA GLU A 140 34.15 -11.65 5.05
C GLU A 140 34.34 -10.15 4.78
N ARG A 141 34.25 -9.74 3.49
CA ARG A 141 34.34 -8.31 3.12
C ARG A 141 33.24 -7.45 3.75
N LEU A 142 32.01 -7.97 3.83
CA LEU A 142 30.90 -7.27 4.47
C LEU A 142 31.17 -7.06 5.97
N ILE A 143 31.63 -8.10 6.66
CA ILE A 143 31.93 -8.05 8.10
C ILE A 143 33.11 -7.12 8.39
N GLU A 144 34.13 -7.13 7.54
CA GLU A 144 35.25 -6.19 7.61
C GLU A 144 34.77 -4.74 7.43
N ALA A 145 33.99 -4.46 6.40
CA ALA A 145 33.41 -3.14 6.18
C ALA A 145 32.54 -2.68 7.35
N CYS A 146 31.76 -3.58 7.97
CA CYS A 146 30.99 -3.28 9.16
C CYS A 146 31.87 -2.93 10.38
N SER A 147 33.06 -3.50 10.47
CA SER A 147 34.01 -3.22 11.56
C SER A 147 34.58 -1.79 11.49
N LEU A 148 34.62 -1.19 10.30
CA LEU A 148 35.06 0.19 10.09
C LEU A 148 33.94 1.23 10.35
N SER A 149 32.74 0.79 10.63
CA SER A 149 31.59 1.67 10.90
C SER A 149 31.73 2.40 12.23
N LYS A 150 31.28 3.66 12.28
CA LYS A 150 31.11 4.41 13.54
C LYS A 150 30.11 3.76 14.51
N ASN A 151 29.18 2.94 14.00
CA ASN A 151 28.23 2.19 14.80
C ASN A 151 28.87 0.87 15.28
N LYS A 152 29.31 0.83 16.53
CA LYS A 152 29.97 -0.34 17.16
C LYS A 152 29.12 -1.63 17.17
N TYR A 153 27.80 -1.50 17.03
CA TYR A 153 26.89 -2.65 17.02
C TYR A 153 26.64 -3.22 15.61
N LEU A 154 27.01 -2.48 14.55
CA LEU A 154 26.63 -2.85 13.19
C LEU A 154 27.14 -4.23 12.80
N LYS A 155 28.39 -4.54 13.10
CA LYS A 155 29.00 -5.84 12.81
C LYS A 155 28.19 -6.99 13.40
N SER A 156 27.96 -6.96 14.72
CA SER A 156 27.21 -8.01 15.44
C SER A 156 25.77 -8.12 14.94
N MET A 157 25.13 -7.00 14.64
CA MET A 157 23.77 -6.98 14.09
C MET A 157 23.69 -7.63 12.72
N VAL A 158 24.66 -7.37 11.83
CA VAL A 158 24.72 -7.96 10.49
C VAL A 158 24.99 -9.46 10.58
N GLN A 159 25.98 -9.89 11.39
CA GLN A 159 26.28 -11.30 11.61
C GLN A 159 25.03 -12.04 12.11
N PHE A 160 24.43 -11.54 13.19
CA PHE A 160 23.24 -12.15 13.77
C PHE A 160 22.05 -12.21 12.79
N SER A 161 21.88 -11.16 11.97
CA SER A 161 20.82 -11.16 10.93
C SER A 161 21.03 -12.22 9.87
N ILE A 162 22.29 -12.46 9.46
CA ILE A 162 22.62 -13.46 8.44
C ILE A 162 22.38 -14.86 8.99
N GLU A 163 22.82 -15.13 10.21
CA GLU A 163 22.71 -16.44 10.85
C GLU A 163 21.25 -16.81 11.20
N THR A 164 20.46 -15.80 11.62
CA THR A 164 19.08 -16.03 12.10
C THR A 164 17.99 -15.73 11.07
N ALA A 165 18.34 -15.13 9.92
CA ALA A 165 17.40 -14.63 8.91
C ALA A 165 16.30 -13.69 9.47
N LEU A 166 16.58 -12.98 10.56
CA LEU A 166 15.67 -12.02 11.17
C LEU A 166 15.49 -10.79 10.30
N ARG A 167 14.27 -10.28 10.27
CA ARG A 167 14.02 -8.97 9.69
C ARG A 167 14.61 -7.88 10.58
N GLN A 168 15.10 -6.78 9.99
CA GLN A 168 15.66 -5.65 10.74
C GLN A 168 14.74 -5.19 11.89
N GLY A 169 13.43 -5.11 11.66
CA GLY A 169 12.48 -4.68 12.69
C GLY A 169 12.30 -5.70 13.82
N GLU A 170 12.51 -6.98 13.58
CA GLU A 170 12.51 -8.03 14.59
C GLU A 170 13.82 -7.99 15.39
N LEU A 171 14.95 -7.87 14.69
CA LEU A 171 16.28 -7.75 15.30
C LEU A 171 16.37 -6.59 16.30
N LEU A 172 15.87 -5.41 15.93
CA LEU A 172 15.91 -4.22 16.79
C LEU A 172 14.97 -4.29 18.01
N LYS A 173 14.08 -5.27 18.06
CA LYS A 173 13.16 -5.50 19.18
C LYS A 173 13.63 -6.62 20.12
N ILE A 174 14.75 -7.27 19.85
CA ILE A 174 15.27 -8.33 20.70
C ILE A 174 15.58 -7.78 22.09
N ARG A 175 15.16 -8.51 23.11
CA ARG A 175 15.47 -8.28 24.51
C ARG A 175 16.02 -9.54 25.13
N TYR A 176 16.76 -9.41 26.19
CA TYR A 176 17.43 -10.52 26.89
C TYR A 176 16.43 -11.58 27.38
N GLU A 177 15.26 -11.12 27.83
CA GLU A 177 14.18 -11.98 28.34
C GLU A 177 13.57 -12.90 27.28
N LEU A 178 13.80 -12.59 26.00
CA LEU A 178 13.31 -13.39 24.87
C LEU A 178 14.26 -14.52 24.49
N ILE A 179 15.45 -14.58 25.12
CA ILE A 179 16.47 -15.58 24.83
C ILE A 179 16.41 -16.67 25.90
N ASN A 180 16.21 -17.91 25.46
CA ASN A 180 16.36 -19.08 26.31
C ASN A 180 17.72 -19.71 26.01
N PHE A 181 18.69 -19.52 26.93
CA PHE A 181 20.05 -20.03 26.75
C PHE A 181 20.14 -21.54 26.90
N ASP A 182 19.32 -22.16 27.75
CA ASP A 182 19.31 -23.61 27.95
C ASP A 182 18.84 -24.34 26.72
N LYS A 183 17.77 -23.83 26.08
CA LYS A 183 17.18 -24.36 24.85
C LYS A 183 17.83 -23.80 23.59
N ARG A 184 18.75 -22.83 23.71
CA ARG A 184 19.35 -22.08 22.59
C ARG A 184 18.31 -21.58 21.60
N THR A 185 17.29 -20.89 22.11
CA THR A 185 16.21 -20.36 21.27
C THR A 185 15.94 -18.91 21.57
N LEU A 186 15.58 -18.16 20.52
CA LEU A 186 15.10 -16.80 20.63
C LEU A 186 13.61 -16.76 20.27
N PHE A 187 12.79 -16.25 21.16
CA PHE A 187 11.36 -16.07 20.94
C PHE A 187 11.07 -14.71 20.29
N ILE A 188 10.34 -14.70 19.20
CA ILE A 188 9.89 -13.50 18.49
C ILE A 188 8.38 -13.37 18.69
N PRO A 189 7.93 -12.49 19.61
CA PRO A 189 6.51 -12.40 19.99
C PRO A 189 5.62 -11.83 18.90
N GLU A 190 6.18 -11.00 18.04
CA GLU A 190 5.43 -10.30 16.98
C GLU A 190 6.21 -10.29 15.67
N THR A 191 5.67 -10.94 14.66
CA THR A 191 6.23 -10.88 13.31
C THR A 191 5.40 -9.95 12.41
N LYS A 192 5.86 -9.74 11.18
CA LYS A 192 5.11 -8.95 10.19
C LYS A 192 3.71 -9.53 9.89
N ASN A 193 3.54 -10.83 10.08
CA ASN A 193 2.28 -11.53 9.80
C ASN A 193 1.42 -11.70 11.07
N GLY A 194 1.85 -11.17 12.22
CA GLY A 194 1.15 -11.27 13.50
C GLY A 194 1.39 -12.55 14.29
N GLU A 195 2.09 -13.55 13.72
CA GLU A 195 2.35 -14.83 14.41
C GLU A 195 3.67 -14.78 15.18
N ALA A 196 3.65 -15.30 16.40
CA ALA A 196 4.87 -15.50 17.20
C ALA A 196 5.65 -16.73 16.69
N ARG A 197 6.98 -16.69 16.81
CA ARG A 197 7.84 -17.82 16.45
C ARG A 197 9.07 -17.89 17.34
N ALA A 198 9.59 -19.11 17.54
CA ALA A 198 10.91 -19.32 18.12
C ALA A 198 11.89 -19.71 17.01
N ILE A 199 13.10 -19.22 17.10
CA ILE A 199 14.21 -19.56 16.20
C ILE A 199 15.36 -20.14 17.00
N PRO A 200 16.09 -21.15 16.47
CA PRO A 200 17.30 -21.66 17.12
C PRO A 200 18.43 -20.60 17.08
N LEU A 201 19.31 -20.65 18.06
CA LEU A 201 20.53 -19.84 18.19
C LEU A 201 21.78 -20.72 18.07
#